data_e28eb16841f425be9f56219c6107487e
#
_entry.id   e28eb16841f425be9f56219c6107487e
#
_cell.length_a   1.000
_cell.length_b   1.000
_cell.length_c   1.000
_cell.angle_alpha   90.00
_cell.angle_beta   90.00
_cell.angle_gamma   90.00
#
_symmetry.space_group_name_H-M   'P 1'
#
loop_
_entity.id
_entity.type
_entity.pdbx_description
1 polymer ?
#
loop_
_entity_poly.entity_id
_entity_poly.type
_entity_poly.pdbx_seq_one_letter_code
_entity_poly.pdbx_strand_id
1 'polypeptide(L)'
;MVEKLVMPDGRAARILVTNDDGIYGPGLEVLEHIARQLSDDIWVVAPQSEESGASRSLTLADPLRLREYNERRFAVKGTPTDCVVMALKKILPEPPDLILSGVNRGQNLADDVTYSGTIAAAMEGTGLGVRSIALSQSFGFQKRTKGEAPVIHWATAREFGARVVYRLFHAPWSPGTLLNVNFPDCTPEEVTGIQVTSQGKRDQNLLLVDERVDARGNAYFWLGFRREMSNPPQGTDLRAVMDNAISVTPLHLNLTQFDAMDSLRTVLAD
;
A
#
# COMPACT_ATOMS: atom_id res chain seq x y z
N MET A 1 5.78 18.16 -16.10
CA MET A 1 5.12 16.92 -16.57
C MET A 1 6.12 15.79 -16.47
N VAL A 2 5.68 14.60 -16.14
CA VAL A 2 6.51 13.38 -16.11
C VAL A 2 6.42 12.71 -17.48
N GLU A 3 7.50 12.12 -17.95
CA GLU A 3 7.49 11.35 -19.20
C GLU A 3 6.70 10.05 -19.03
N LYS A 4 6.09 9.56 -20.11
CA LYS A 4 5.42 8.25 -20.12
C LYS A 4 6.45 7.13 -20.00
N LEU A 5 6.07 6.07 -19.29
CA LEU A 5 6.85 4.86 -19.20
C LEU A 5 6.73 4.08 -20.53
N VAL A 6 7.86 3.92 -21.18
CA VAL A 6 7.96 3.19 -22.46
C VAL A 6 8.89 2.01 -22.24
N MET A 7 8.43 0.84 -22.68
CA MET A 7 9.21 -0.39 -22.59
C MET A 7 10.26 -0.45 -23.71
N PRO A 8 11.30 -1.32 -23.59
CA PRO A 8 12.38 -1.41 -24.58
C PRO A 8 11.90 -1.73 -26.01
N ASP A 9 10.73 -2.35 -26.16
CA ASP A 9 10.08 -2.63 -27.44
C ASP A 9 9.27 -1.46 -28.03
N GLY A 10 9.25 -0.31 -27.34
CA GLY A 10 8.56 0.91 -27.75
C GLY A 10 7.08 0.99 -27.34
N ARG A 11 6.50 -0.04 -26.75
CA ARG A 11 5.12 -0.01 -26.24
C ARG A 11 5.01 0.80 -24.93
N ALA A 12 3.82 1.34 -24.68
CA ALA A 12 3.50 1.88 -23.36
C ALA A 12 3.59 0.79 -22.28
N ALA A 13 4.11 1.12 -21.11
CA ALA A 13 4.15 0.19 -19.98
C ALA A 13 2.72 -0.12 -19.52
N ARG A 14 2.37 -1.41 -19.37
CA ARG A 14 1.08 -1.83 -18.82
C ARG A 14 1.11 -1.69 -17.31
N ILE A 15 0.17 -0.92 -16.75
CA ILE A 15 0.05 -0.68 -15.33
C ILE A 15 -1.25 -1.31 -14.80
N LEU A 16 -1.12 -2.20 -13.83
CA LEU A 16 -2.24 -2.67 -13.02
C LEU A 16 -2.40 -1.74 -11.81
N VAL A 17 -3.60 -1.23 -11.62
CA VAL A 17 -4.03 -0.38 -10.51
C VAL A 17 -4.98 -1.17 -9.62
N THR A 18 -4.71 -1.24 -8.33
CA THR A 18 -5.53 -1.90 -7.30
C THR A 18 -5.50 -1.14 -5.97
N ASN A 19 -6.29 -1.55 -4.99
CA ASN A 19 -6.32 -0.99 -3.63
C ASN A 19 -6.96 -1.97 -2.64
N ASP A 20 -7.16 -1.55 -1.40
CA ASP A 20 -7.97 -2.23 -0.36
C ASP A 20 -9.19 -1.42 0.08
N ASP A 21 -9.27 -0.13 -0.24
CA ASP A 21 -10.44 0.72 0.02
C ASP A 21 -11.65 0.41 -0.90
N GLY A 22 -11.46 -0.44 -1.92
CA GLY A 22 -12.47 -0.84 -2.88
C GLY A 22 -12.55 0.02 -4.15
N ILE A 23 -13.33 -0.48 -5.15
CA ILE A 23 -13.40 0.08 -6.53
C ILE A 23 -13.90 1.54 -6.59
N TYR A 24 -14.56 2.03 -5.56
CA TYR A 24 -15.04 3.40 -5.42
C TYR A 24 -14.26 4.21 -4.38
N GLY A 25 -13.16 3.67 -3.87
CA GLY A 25 -12.31 4.36 -2.90
C GLY A 25 -11.73 5.65 -3.49
N PRO A 26 -11.74 6.79 -2.77
CA PRO A 26 -11.22 8.05 -3.28
C PRO A 26 -9.72 7.99 -3.57
N GLY A 27 -8.97 7.18 -2.85
CA GLY A 27 -7.54 6.96 -3.11
C GLY A 27 -7.29 6.23 -4.42
N LEU A 28 -8.21 5.37 -4.90
CA LEU A 28 -8.11 4.73 -6.20
C LEU A 28 -8.17 5.75 -7.34
N GLU A 29 -9.01 6.78 -7.23
CA GLU A 29 -9.07 7.87 -8.22
C GLU A 29 -7.75 8.66 -8.26
N VAL A 30 -7.12 8.85 -7.10
CA VAL A 30 -5.79 9.48 -7.02
C VAL A 30 -4.75 8.60 -7.69
N LEU A 31 -4.78 7.29 -7.45
CA LEU A 31 -3.84 6.36 -8.08
C LEU A 31 -4.03 6.25 -9.59
N GLU A 32 -5.27 6.23 -10.07
CA GLU A 32 -5.56 6.28 -11.50
C GLU A 32 -5.05 7.58 -12.14
N HIS A 33 -5.19 8.72 -11.45
CA HIS A 33 -4.63 9.99 -11.91
C HIS A 33 -3.10 9.92 -12.04
N ILE A 34 -2.41 9.33 -11.07
CA ILE A 34 -0.97 9.09 -11.10
C ILE A 34 -0.60 8.16 -12.28
N ALA A 35 -1.31 7.05 -12.42
CA ALA A 35 -1.05 6.07 -13.48
C ALA A 35 -1.22 6.66 -14.89
N ARG A 36 -2.27 7.49 -15.12
CA ARG A 36 -2.52 8.16 -16.40
C ARG A 36 -1.43 9.14 -16.82
N GLN A 37 -0.69 9.70 -15.87
CA GLN A 37 0.50 10.51 -16.19
C GLN A 37 1.66 9.64 -16.68
N LEU A 38 1.68 8.35 -16.31
CA LEU A 38 2.78 7.42 -16.57
C LEU A 38 2.54 6.50 -17.78
N SER A 39 1.28 6.15 -18.09
CA SER A 39 0.96 5.24 -19.18
C SER A 39 -0.44 5.50 -19.74
N ASP A 40 -0.68 4.98 -20.96
CA ASP A 40 -1.99 4.90 -21.59
C ASP A 40 -2.57 3.46 -21.54
N ASP A 41 -1.78 2.46 -21.14
CA ASP A 41 -2.22 1.07 -20.95
C ASP A 41 -2.43 0.77 -19.44
N ILE A 42 -3.61 1.18 -18.94
CA ILE A 42 -3.97 1.07 -17.51
C ILE A 42 -5.13 0.10 -17.36
N TRP A 43 -4.98 -0.82 -16.42
CA TRP A 43 -5.99 -1.78 -15.98
C TRP A 43 -6.31 -1.56 -14.51
N VAL A 44 -7.60 -1.53 -14.16
CA VAL A 44 -8.06 -1.37 -12.78
C VAL A 44 -8.75 -2.64 -12.36
N VAL A 45 -8.20 -3.29 -11.33
CA VAL A 45 -8.82 -4.48 -10.70
C VAL A 45 -8.74 -4.29 -9.19
N ALA A 46 -9.88 -4.06 -8.56
CA ALA A 46 -9.95 -3.70 -7.14
C ALA A 46 -11.05 -4.48 -6.42
N PRO A 47 -11.03 -4.57 -5.08
CA PRO A 47 -12.11 -5.16 -4.31
C PRO A 47 -13.44 -4.45 -4.55
N GLN A 48 -14.55 -5.20 -4.47
CA GLN A 48 -15.89 -4.64 -4.61
C GLN A 48 -16.24 -3.71 -3.43
N SER A 49 -15.73 -4.00 -2.26
CA SER A 49 -15.93 -3.28 -0.99
C SER A 49 -14.60 -3.05 -0.28
N GLU A 50 -14.63 -2.28 0.79
CA GLU A 50 -13.46 -2.07 1.67
C GLU A 50 -13.04 -3.39 2.33
N GLU A 51 -11.74 -3.71 2.25
CA GLU A 51 -11.10 -4.92 2.76
C GLU A 51 -9.92 -4.57 3.70
N SER A 52 -10.07 -3.47 4.46
CA SER A 52 -9.04 -3.00 5.41
C SER A 52 -8.74 -4.07 6.47
N GLY A 53 -7.45 -4.30 6.73
CA GLY A 53 -6.99 -5.29 7.71
C GLY A 53 -7.04 -6.75 7.24
N ALA A 54 -7.39 -7.01 5.98
CA ALA A 54 -7.37 -8.36 5.41
C ALA A 54 -5.97 -8.97 5.29
N SER A 55 -4.92 -8.16 5.41
CA SER A 55 -3.53 -8.61 5.21
C SER A 55 -3.38 -9.37 3.87
N ARG A 56 -2.44 -10.29 3.76
CA ARG A 56 -2.21 -11.10 2.55
C ARG A 56 -3.06 -12.37 2.55
N SER A 57 -4.36 -12.25 2.84
CA SER A 57 -5.27 -13.40 2.80
C SER A 57 -5.74 -13.72 1.37
N LEU A 58 -5.95 -15.02 1.12
CA LEU A 58 -6.56 -15.55 -0.10
C LEU A 58 -7.94 -16.11 0.22
N THR A 59 -8.92 -15.85 -0.64
CA THR A 59 -10.28 -16.40 -0.53
C THR A 59 -10.31 -17.81 -1.15
N LEU A 60 -10.05 -18.83 -0.33
CA LEU A 60 -10.02 -20.22 -0.77
C LEU A 60 -11.32 -20.98 -0.48
N ALA A 61 -12.13 -20.53 0.49
CA ALA A 61 -13.34 -21.20 0.93
C ALA A 61 -14.60 -20.80 0.15
N ASP A 62 -14.59 -19.64 -0.49
CA ASP A 62 -15.71 -19.09 -1.25
C ASP A 62 -15.32 -18.81 -2.70
N PRO A 63 -16.27 -18.88 -3.65
CA PRO A 63 -16.00 -18.53 -5.04
C PRO A 63 -15.83 -17.04 -5.21
N LEU A 64 -14.78 -16.62 -5.89
CA LEU A 64 -14.58 -15.25 -6.31
C LEU A 64 -15.61 -14.87 -7.39
N ARG A 65 -16.17 -13.66 -7.30
CA ARG A 65 -17.10 -13.11 -8.29
C ARG A 65 -16.47 -11.85 -8.89
N LEU A 66 -16.50 -11.81 -10.22
CA LEU A 66 -15.99 -10.70 -11.02
C LEU A 66 -17.17 -9.86 -11.54
N ARG A 67 -17.05 -8.53 -11.38
CA ARG A 67 -17.93 -7.56 -12.03
C ARG A 67 -17.12 -6.69 -12.97
N GLU A 68 -17.48 -6.72 -14.22
CA GLU A 68 -16.90 -5.86 -15.27
C GLU A 68 -17.68 -4.55 -15.34
N TYR A 69 -16.97 -3.43 -15.35
CA TYR A 69 -17.52 -2.09 -15.58
C TYR A 69 -17.23 -1.60 -16.99
N ASN A 70 -16.08 -1.96 -17.53
CA ASN A 70 -15.66 -1.77 -18.91
C ASN A 70 -14.47 -2.69 -19.20
N GLU A 71 -13.94 -2.66 -20.44
CA GLU A 71 -12.85 -3.52 -20.91
C GLU A 71 -11.60 -3.53 -20.04
N ARG A 72 -11.38 -2.49 -19.22
CA ARG A 72 -10.17 -2.31 -18.39
C ARG A 72 -10.46 -1.99 -16.93
N ARG A 73 -11.72 -2.13 -16.48
CA ARG A 73 -12.12 -1.84 -15.10
C ARG A 73 -13.02 -2.93 -14.53
N PHE A 74 -12.53 -3.58 -13.47
CA PHE A 74 -13.15 -4.75 -12.87
C PHE A 74 -13.19 -4.62 -11.35
N ALA A 75 -14.24 -5.16 -10.72
CA ALA A 75 -14.26 -5.38 -9.29
C ALA A 75 -14.33 -6.88 -8.98
N VAL A 76 -13.58 -7.30 -7.97
CA VAL A 76 -13.57 -8.67 -7.44
C VAL A 76 -14.24 -8.68 -6.07
N LYS A 77 -15.18 -9.60 -5.86
CA LYS A 77 -15.65 -9.90 -4.50
C LYS A 77 -14.60 -10.78 -3.82
N GLY A 78 -13.63 -10.16 -3.20
CA GLY A 78 -12.45 -10.80 -2.60
C GLY A 78 -11.46 -9.75 -2.09
N THR A 79 -10.35 -10.22 -1.58
CA THR A 79 -9.27 -9.40 -1.00
C THR A 79 -8.45 -8.66 -2.06
N PRO A 80 -7.60 -7.68 -1.69
CA PRO A 80 -6.62 -7.08 -2.60
C PRO A 80 -5.67 -8.10 -3.23
N THR A 81 -5.28 -9.13 -2.48
CA THR A 81 -4.48 -10.27 -2.96
C THR A 81 -5.21 -11.03 -4.07
N ASP A 82 -6.50 -11.34 -3.86
CA ASP A 82 -7.35 -12.00 -4.88
C ASP A 82 -7.47 -11.15 -6.15
N CYS A 83 -7.57 -9.82 -6.00
CA CYS A 83 -7.63 -8.91 -7.15
C CYS A 83 -6.39 -9.02 -8.03
N VAL A 84 -5.20 -9.05 -7.44
CA VAL A 84 -3.94 -9.21 -8.18
C VAL A 84 -3.87 -10.58 -8.85
N VAL A 85 -4.22 -11.66 -8.14
CA VAL A 85 -4.27 -13.01 -8.71
C VAL A 85 -5.24 -13.06 -9.89
N MET A 86 -6.46 -12.55 -9.72
CA MET A 86 -7.48 -12.51 -10.80
C MET A 86 -7.00 -11.67 -11.98
N ALA A 87 -6.38 -10.52 -11.72
CA ALA A 87 -5.82 -9.68 -12.77
C ALA A 87 -4.80 -10.45 -13.63
N LEU A 88 -3.79 -11.05 -12.99
CA LEU A 88 -2.67 -11.68 -13.70
C LEU A 88 -3.02 -13.03 -14.32
N LYS A 89 -3.96 -13.77 -13.74
CA LYS A 89 -4.29 -15.14 -14.20
C LYS A 89 -5.51 -15.23 -15.10
N LYS A 90 -6.39 -14.20 -15.08
CA LYS A 90 -7.68 -14.30 -15.77
C LYS A 90 -8.07 -13.07 -16.59
N ILE A 91 -7.77 -11.86 -16.13
CA ILE A 91 -8.35 -10.64 -16.70
C ILE A 91 -7.42 -10.03 -17.74
N LEU A 92 -6.15 -9.81 -17.41
CA LEU A 92 -5.20 -9.19 -18.31
C LEU A 92 -4.77 -10.16 -19.42
N PRO A 93 -4.66 -9.69 -20.68
CA PRO A 93 -4.19 -10.53 -21.78
C PRO A 93 -2.73 -10.94 -21.63
N GLU A 94 -1.91 -10.07 -21.02
CA GLU A 94 -0.49 -10.27 -20.75
C GLU A 94 -0.15 -9.67 -19.39
N PRO A 95 0.89 -10.14 -18.68
CA PRO A 95 1.29 -9.59 -17.39
C PRO A 95 1.56 -8.08 -17.46
N PRO A 96 1.26 -7.31 -16.41
CA PRO A 96 1.60 -5.90 -16.35
C PRO A 96 3.11 -5.73 -16.10
N ASP A 97 3.64 -4.58 -16.51
CA ASP A 97 5.04 -4.19 -16.25
C ASP A 97 5.22 -3.59 -14.85
N LEU A 98 4.10 -3.07 -14.30
CA LEU A 98 4.06 -2.44 -12.98
C LEU A 98 2.70 -2.65 -12.33
N ILE A 99 2.72 -2.94 -11.04
CA ILE A 99 1.53 -2.91 -10.19
C ILE A 99 1.64 -1.72 -9.25
N LEU A 100 0.59 -0.91 -9.21
CA LEU A 100 0.39 0.15 -8.25
C LEU A 100 -0.79 -0.21 -7.34
N SER A 101 -0.55 -0.24 -6.03
CA SER A 101 -1.57 -0.52 -5.02
C SER A 101 -1.80 0.70 -4.13
N GLY A 102 -3.03 1.19 -4.03
CA GLY A 102 -3.42 2.35 -3.23
C GLY A 102 -4.25 3.37 -4.03
N VAL A 103 -4.11 4.70 -3.85
CA VAL A 103 -3.40 5.32 -2.71
C VAL A 103 -4.20 5.08 -1.44
N ASN A 104 -3.62 4.37 -0.48
CA ASN A 104 -4.33 4.02 0.75
C ASN A 104 -4.73 5.27 1.55
N ARG A 105 -5.93 5.22 2.13
CA ARG A 105 -6.40 6.21 3.09
C ARG A 105 -5.79 5.95 4.46
N GLY A 106 -4.57 6.40 4.66
CA GLY A 106 -3.79 6.19 5.88
C GLY A 106 -2.42 5.64 5.56
N GLN A 107 -1.51 5.88 6.47
CA GLN A 107 -0.13 5.41 6.35
C GLN A 107 -0.03 3.89 6.55
N ASN A 108 0.91 3.28 5.85
CA ASN A 108 1.36 1.92 6.05
C ASN A 108 2.85 1.97 6.44
N LEU A 109 3.13 2.18 7.72
CA LEU A 109 4.46 2.42 8.30
C LEU A 109 4.74 1.41 9.40
N ALA A 110 6.01 1.13 9.64
CA ALA A 110 6.46 0.26 10.72
C ALA A 110 5.74 -1.10 10.72
N ASP A 111 5.25 -1.55 11.88
CA ASP A 111 4.56 -2.84 12.03
C ASP A 111 3.23 -2.91 11.27
N ASP A 112 2.62 -1.76 10.91
CA ASP A 112 1.34 -1.72 10.18
C ASP A 112 1.44 -2.41 8.81
N VAL A 113 2.66 -2.47 8.20
CA VAL A 113 2.87 -3.12 6.90
C VAL A 113 2.42 -4.58 6.89
N THR A 114 2.41 -5.24 8.04
CA THR A 114 2.01 -6.66 8.15
C THR A 114 0.51 -6.88 8.13
N TYR A 115 -0.29 -5.84 8.38
CA TYR A 115 -1.77 -5.88 8.37
C TYR A 115 -2.38 -5.27 7.10
N SER A 116 -1.57 -4.56 6.32
CA SER A 116 -2.04 -3.74 5.20
C SER A 116 -2.46 -4.57 4.00
N GLY A 117 -3.68 -4.37 3.53
CA GLY A 117 -4.18 -4.89 2.25
C GLY A 117 -3.49 -4.26 1.05
N THR A 118 -3.14 -2.96 1.14
CA THR A 118 -2.38 -2.22 0.12
C THR A 118 -1.00 -2.85 -0.10
N ILE A 119 -0.27 -3.11 1.00
CA ILE A 119 1.03 -3.80 0.94
C ILE A 119 0.86 -5.24 0.43
N ALA A 120 -0.18 -5.93 0.88
CA ALA A 120 -0.46 -7.31 0.50
C ALA A 120 -0.64 -7.49 -1.01
N ALA A 121 -1.37 -6.59 -1.66
CA ALA A 121 -1.51 -6.59 -3.12
C ALA A 121 -0.14 -6.41 -3.82
N ALA A 122 0.70 -5.49 -3.34
CA ALA A 122 2.05 -5.31 -3.87
C ALA A 122 2.94 -6.54 -3.60
N MET A 123 2.83 -7.17 -2.43
CA MET A 123 3.51 -8.44 -2.12
C MET A 123 3.11 -9.54 -3.08
N GLU A 124 1.81 -9.67 -3.39
CA GLU A 124 1.33 -10.70 -4.31
C GLU A 124 1.86 -10.48 -5.72
N GLY A 125 1.82 -9.25 -6.22
CA GLY A 125 2.39 -8.89 -7.52
C GLY A 125 3.88 -9.21 -7.59
N THR A 126 4.63 -8.87 -6.55
CA THR A 126 6.07 -9.19 -6.46
C THR A 126 6.31 -10.70 -6.43
N GLY A 127 5.49 -11.46 -5.69
CA GLY A 127 5.55 -12.93 -5.65
C GLY A 127 5.24 -13.58 -6.99
N LEU A 128 4.43 -12.93 -7.84
CA LEU A 128 4.11 -13.34 -9.20
C LEU A 128 5.10 -12.78 -10.25
N GLY A 129 6.20 -12.14 -9.81
CA GLY A 129 7.29 -11.69 -10.68
C GLY A 129 7.10 -10.31 -11.28
N VAL A 130 6.15 -9.51 -10.80
CA VAL A 130 5.87 -8.16 -11.31
C VAL A 130 6.40 -7.11 -10.33
N ARG A 131 7.06 -6.07 -10.83
CA ARG A 131 7.43 -4.90 -10.02
C ARG A 131 6.19 -4.28 -9.40
N SER A 132 6.21 -4.05 -8.08
CA SER A 132 5.02 -3.59 -7.37
C SER A 132 5.36 -2.48 -6.38
N ILE A 133 4.54 -1.42 -6.40
CA ILE A 133 4.66 -0.26 -5.51
C ILE A 133 3.35 -0.10 -4.75
N ALA A 134 3.42 -0.08 -3.43
CA ALA A 134 2.34 0.33 -2.56
C ALA A 134 2.45 1.82 -2.25
N LEU A 135 1.34 2.56 -2.36
CA LEU A 135 1.28 4.00 -2.12
C LEU A 135 0.23 4.31 -1.06
N SER A 136 0.59 5.13 -0.09
CA SER A 136 -0.27 5.49 1.04
C SER A 136 -0.19 6.98 1.33
N GLN A 137 -1.34 7.61 1.64
CA GLN A 137 -1.42 9.00 2.07
C GLN A 137 -1.65 9.04 3.56
N SER A 138 -0.66 9.51 4.32
CA SER A 138 -0.77 9.68 5.77
C SER A 138 -1.80 10.75 6.12
N PHE A 139 -2.48 10.57 7.25
CA PHE A 139 -3.37 11.58 7.82
C PHE A 139 -3.50 11.41 9.34
N GLY A 140 -3.92 12.50 10.01
CA GLY A 140 -4.21 12.48 11.45
C GLY A 140 -3.02 12.75 12.36
N PHE A 141 -1.88 13.20 11.82
CA PHE A 141 -0.74 13.71 12.60
C PHE A 141 -0.91 15.18 12.99
N GLN A 142 -1.76 15.93 12.27
CA GLN A 142 -2.02 17.32 12.59
C GLN A 142 -2.85 17.46 13.87
N LYS A 143 -2.58 18.51 14.66
CA LYS A 143 -3.41 18.87 15.81
C LYS A 143 -4.80 19.25 15.34
N ARG A 144 -5.82 18.60 15.89
CA ARG A 144 -7.22 18.81 15.51
C ARG A 144 -8.07 19.15 16.73
N THR A 145 -9.12 19.93 16.49
CA THR A 145 -10.16 20.18 17.46
C THR A 145 -11.02 18.92 17.63
N LYS A 146 -11.41 18.61 18.84
CA LYS A 146 -12.24 17.43 19.13
C LYS A 146 -13.56 17.50 18.36
N GLY A 147 -13.81 16.48 17.52
CA GLY A 147 -15.01 16.38 16.69
C GLY A 147 -14.84 16.74 15.21
N GLU A 148 -13.70 17.28 14.80
CA GLU A 148 -13.42 17.54 13.38
C GLU A 148 -13.02 16.23 12.65
N ALA A 149 -13.61 16.04 11.45
CA ALA A 149 -13.19 14.94 10.58
C ALA A 149 -11.74 15.13 10.10
N PRO A 150 -10.96 14.05 9.91
CA PRO A 150 -9.60 14.16 9.38
C PRO A 150 -9.62 14.72 7.96
N VAL A 151 -8.81 15.74 7.71
CA VAL A 151 -8.50 16.18 6.35
C VAL A 151 -7.44 15.24 5.78
N ILE A 152 -7.61 14.81 4.55
CA ILE A 152 -6.63 13.99 3.84
C ILE A 152 -6.05 14.85 2.72
N HIS A 153 -4.75 15.08 2.76
CA HIS A 153 -4.04 15.89 1.78
C HIS A 153 -3.74 15.09 0.49
N TRP A 154 -4.81 14.64 -0.21
CA TRP A 154 -4.66 13.93 -1.49
C TRP A 154 -3.83 14.69 -2.52
N ALA A 155 -3.74 16.01 -2.39
CA ALA A 155 -2.94 16.87 -3.27
C ALA A 155 -1.47 16.47 -3.25
N THR A 156 -0.92 16.06 -2.10
CA THR A 156 0.47 15.64 -1.96
C THR A 156 0.77 14.39 -2.79
N ALA A 157 -0.07 13.36 -2.68
CA ALA A 157 0.06 12.17 -3.51
C ALA A 157 -0.15 12.48 -5.02
N ARG A 158 -1.10 13.36 -5.37
CA ARG A 158 -1.36 13.77 -6.76
C ARG A 158 -0.18 14.50 -7.39
N GLU A 159 0.47 15.41 -6.63
CA GLU A 159 1.59 16.21 -7.11
C GLU A 159 2.87 15.39 -7.26
N PHE A 160 3.19 14.57 -6.27
CA PHE A 160 4.46 13.87 -6.23
C PHE A 160 4.41 12.44 -6.80
N GLY A 161 3.24 11.80 -6.81
CA GLY A 161 3.11 10.37 -7.06
C GLY A 161 3.69 9.91 -8.40
N ALA A 162 3.34 10.58 -9.49
CA ALA A 162 3.84 10.20 -10.81
C ALA A 162 5.36 10.33 -10.91
N ARG A 163 5.93 11.42 -10.36
CA ARG A 163 7.38 11.63 -10.36
C ARG A 163 8.12 10.61 -9.51
N VAL A 164 7.57 10.24 -8.35
CA VAL A 164 8.15 9.22 -7.48
C VAL A 164 8.11 7.86 -8.18
N VAL A 165 6.96 7.44 -8.69
CA VAL A 165 6.80 6.16 -9.39
C VAL A 165 7.70 6.08 -10.62
N TYR A 166 7.79 7.14 -11.43
CA TYR A 166 8.68 7.20 -12.60
C TYR A 166 10.14 6.93 -12.23
N ARG A 167 10.66 7.60 -11.19
CA ARG A 167 12.04 7.40 -10.72
C ARG A 167 12.25 5.99 -10.19
N LEU A 168 11.30 5.48 -9.44
CA LEU A 168 11.36 4.13 -8.87
C LEU A 168 11.29 3.05 -9.95
N PHE A 169 10.49 3.24 -10.99
CA PHE A 169 10.42 2.30 -12.12
C PHE A 169 11.77 2.13 -12.82
N HIS A 170 12.57 3.19 -12.95
CA HIS A 170 13.89 3.15 -13.56
C HIS A 170 15.04 2.80 -12.59
N ALA A 171 14.73 2.66 -11.29
CA ALA A 171 15.72 2.23 -10.31
C ALA A 171 16.04 0.73 -10.46
N PRO A 172 17.20 0.28 -9.98
CA PRO A 172 17.49 -1.16 -9.90
C PRO A 172 16.58 -1.82 -8.84
N TRP A 173 16.00 -2.97 -9.19
CA TRP A 173 15.16 -3.75 -8.30
C TRP A 173 15.81 -5.08 -8.00
N SER A 174 15.95 -5.41 -6.70
CA SER A 174 16.34 -6.76 -6.29
C SER A 174 15.14 -7.71 -6.39
N PRO A 175 15.36 -8.99 -6.77
CA PRO A 175 14.29 -9.99 -6.77
C PRO A 175 13.58 -10.08 -5.41
N GLY A 176 12.27 -10.24 -5.41
CA GLY A 176 11.48 -10.33 -4.18
C GLY A 176 11.25 -9.00 -3.44
N THR A 177 11.68 -7.87 -4.01
CA THR A 177 11.49 -6.54 -3.42
C THR A 177 10.25 -5.87 -3.98
N LEU A 178 9.44 -5.28 -3.08
CA LEU A 178 8.42 -4.29 -3.39
C LEU A 178 8.82 -2.95 -2.75
N LEU A 179 8.22 -1.87 -3.23
CA LEU A 179 8.48 -0.54 -2.67
C LEU A 179 7.23 -0.01 -1.98
N ASN A 180 7.40 0.44 -0.75
CA ASN A 180 6.36 1.06 0.05
C ASN A 180 6.59 2.57 0.11
N VAL A 181 5.66 3.34 -0.45
CA VAL A 181 5.72 4.81 -0.53
C VAL A 181 4.64 5.40 0.37
N ASN A 182 5.05 6.25 1.31
CA ASN A 182 4.13 6.98 2.16
C ASN A 182 4.31 8.50 1.96
N PHE A 183 3.21 9.15 1.57
CA PHE A 183 3.15 10.61 1.48
C PHE A 183 2.80 11.19 2.85
N PRO A 184 3.48 12.27 3.28
CA PRO A 184 3.25 12.87 4.61
C PRO A 184 1.90 13.56 4.72
N ASP A 185 1.45 13.78 5.96
CA ASP A 185 0.21 14.50 6.30
C ASP A 185 0.41 16.03 6.25
N CYS A 186 0.69 16.55 5.07
CA CYS A 186 0.95 17.96 4.83
C CYS A 186 0.56 18.36 3.40
N THR A 187 0.56 19.67 3.10
CA THR A 187 0.36 20.16 1.74
C THR A 187 1.57 19.91 0.87
N PRO A 188 1.45 19.96 -0.47
CA PRO A 188 2.60 19.76 -1.37
C PRO A 188 3.77 20.75 -1.10
N GLU A 189 3.47 21.98 -0.71
CA GLU A 189 4.43 23.03 -0.45
C GLU A 189 5.27 22.77 0.81
N GLU A 190 4.72 22.00 1.75
CA GLU A 190 5.37 21.67 3.02
C GLU A 190 6.24 20.40 2.93
N VAL A 191 6.20 19.71 1.79
CA VAL A 191 7.02 18.49 1.60
C VAL A 191 8.50 18.84 1.59
N THR A 192 9.25 18.28 2.53
CA THR A 192 10.68 18.55 2.72
C THR A 192 11.59 17.78 1.77
N GLY A 193 11.08 16.70 1.14
CA GLY A 193 11.84 15.89 0.18
C GLY A 193 11.38 14.45 0.12
N ILE A 194 12.22 13.61 -0.49
CA ILE A 194 12.01 12.15 -0.62
C ILE A 194 13.17 11.47 0.09
N GLN A 195 12.88 10.51 0.97
CA GLN A 195 13.86 9.75 1.74
C GLN A 195 13.71 8.26 1.50
N VAL A 196 14.83 7.57 1.27
CA VAL A 196 14.88 6.11 1.35
C VAL A 196 15.01 5.74 2.83
N THR A 197 14.13 4.87 3.31
CA THR A 197 13.96 4.60 4.73
C THR A 197 14.00 3.10 5.02
N SER A 198 14.27 2.76 6.26
CA SER A 198 14.00 1.44 6.80
C SER A 198 12.61 1.38 7.42
N GLN A 199 12.01 0.19 7.47
CA GLN A 199 10.83 -0.07 8.26
C GLN A 199 11.12 0.25 9.72
N GLY A 200 10.33 1.13 10.33
CA GLY A 200 10.42 1.48 11.72
C GLY A 200 9.80 0.42 12.63
N LYS A 201 9.76 0.74 13.91
CA LYS A 201 9.03 -0.01 14.93
C LYS A 201 8.23 0.99 15.77
N ARG A 202 6.99 0.64 16.05
CA ARG A 202 6.20 1.47 16.95
C ARG A 202 6.59 1.21 18.39
N ASP A 203 6.75 2.29 19.16
CA ASP A 203 7.19 2.22 20.55
C ASP A 203 6.09 1.74 21.51
N GLN A 204 4.82 1.68 21.01
CA GLN A 204 3.66 1.48 21.87
C GLN A 204 2.73 0.40 21.32
N ASN A 205 2.05 -0.32 22.22
CA ASN A 205 1.00 -1.26 21.84
C ASN A 205 -0.22 -0.47 21.31
N LEU A 206 -0.46 -0.55 20.00
CA LEU A 206 -1.42 0.29 19.30
C LEU A 206 -2.80 -0.32 19.22
N LEU A 207 -2.91 -1.64 19.39
CA LEU A 207 -4.20 -2.34 19.32
C LEU A 207 -5.05 -1.99 20.54
N LEU A 208 -6.26 -1.50 20.27
CA LEU A 208 -7.28 -1.22 21.27
C LEU A 208 -8.49 -2.10 21.02
N VAL A 209 -9.13 -2.50 22.09
CA VAL A 209 -10.45 -3.12 22.08
C VAL A 209 -11.42 -2.14 22.74
N ASP A 210 -12.37 -1.61 21.97
CA ASP A 210 -13.42 -0.71 22.47
C ASP A 210 -14.70 -1.54 22.67
N GLU A 211 -15.11 -1.75 23.90
CA GLU A 211 -16.31 -2.49 24.26
C GLU A 211 -17.52 -1.57 24.24
N ARG A 212 -18.60 -2.02 23.61
CA ARG A 212 -19.90 -1.34 23.56
C ARG A 212 -21.02 -2.33 23.79
N VAL A 213 -22.21 -1.81 24.04
CA VAL A 213 -23.40 -2.62 24.25
C VAL A 213 -24.46 -2.21 23.23
N ASP A 214 -25.09 -3.16 22.56
CA ASP A 214 -26.20 -2.92 21.63
C ASP A 214 -27.51 -2.59 22.37
N ALA A 215 -28.53 -2.20 21.63
CA ALA A 215 -29.85 -1.85 22.18
C ALA A 215 -30.57 -3.05 22.87
N ARG A 216 -30.06 -4.29 22.72
CA ARG A 216 -30.60 -5.51 23.36
C ARG A 216 -29.78 -5.95 24.56
N GLY A 217 -28.72 -5.18 24.93
CA GLY A 217 -27.86 -5.48 26.07
C GLY A 217 -26.72 -6.46 25.74
N ASN A 218 -26.46 -6.81 24.46
CA ASN A 218 -25.35 -7.68 24.10
C ASN A 218 -24.08 -6.85 23.91
N ALA A 219 -22.97 -7.31 24.50
CA ALA A 219 -21.67 -6.71 24.29
C ALA A 219 -21.15 -6.97 22.87
N TYR A 220 -20.53 -5.95 22.25
CA TYR A 220 -19.78 -6.07 21.00
C TYR A 220 -18.52 -5.22 21.08
N PHE A 221 -17.52 -5.54 20.27
CA PHE A 221 -16.17 -5.02 20.39
C PHE A 221 -15.69 -4.45 19.07
N TRP A 222 -15.08 -3.27 19.12
CA TRP A 222 -14.34 -2.70 17.99
C TRP A 222 -12.86 -2.87 18.22
N LEU A 223 -12.16 -3.37 17.21
CA LEU A 223 -10.71 -3.27 17.16
C LEU A 223 -10.33 -1.93 16.54
N GLY A 224 -9.38 -1.26 17.14
CA GLY A 224 -8.88 0.03 16.68
C GLY A 224 -7.40 0.19 16.96
N PHE A 225 -6.82 1.25 16.40
CA PHE A 225 -5.44 1.61 16.63
C PHE A 225 -5.36 2.94 17.37
N ARG A 226 -4.62 2.97 18.49
CA ARG A 226 -4.28 4.23 19.14
C ARG A 226 -3.20 4.93 18.33
N ARG A 227 -3.41 6.21 18.05
CA ARG A 227 -2.40 7.07 17.42
C ARG A 227 -1.74 7.89 18.51
N GLU A 228 -0.55 7.49 18.94
CA GLU A 228 0.28 8.27 19.85
C GLU A 228 1.54 8.71 19.08
N MET A 229 1.97 9.97 19.35
CA MET A 229 3.20 10.48 18.77
C MET A 229 4.37 9.82 19.49
N SER A 230 5.15 9.04 18.75
CA SER A 230 6.43 8.52 19.19
C SER A 230 7.56 9.45 18.72
N ASN A 231 8.77 9.23 19.20
CA ASN A 231 9.97 9.87 18.66
C ASN A 231 10.82 8.80 17.93
N PRO A 232 10.42 8.40 16.70
CA PRO A 232 11.10 7.33 16.00
C PRO A 232 12.52 7.72 15.61
N PRO A 233 13.44 6.74 15.52
CA PRO A 233 14.82 6.95 15.10
C PRO A 233 14.93 7.57 13.71
N GLN A 234 16.01 8.30 13.48
CA GLN A 234 16.34 8.80 12.14
C GLN A 234 16.52 7.66 11.15
N GLY A 235 16.16 7.91 9.89
CA GLY A 235 16.26 6.93 8.80
C GLY A 235 15.11 5.92 8.74
N THR A 236 14.12 6.01 9.65
CA THR A 236 12.91 5.19 9.62
C THR A 236 11.79 5.86 8.83
N ASP A 237 10.86 5.05 8.31
CA ASP A 237 9.65 5.48 7.62
C ASP A 237 8.76 6.39 8.48
N LEU A 238 8.59 6.05 9.75
CA LEU A 238 7.86 6.87 10.73
C LEU A 238 8.50 8.26 10.87
N ARG A 239 9.83 8.32 10.98
CA ARG A 239 10.54 9.59 11.14
C ARG A 239 10.44 10.47 9.91
N ALA A 240 10.64 9.89 8.73
CA ALA A 240 10.55 10.63 7.47
C ALA A 240 9.17 11.29 7.29
N VAL A 241 8.08 10.54 7.53
CA VAL A 241 6.71 11.08 7.42
C VAL A 241 6.44 12.16 8.47
N MET A 242 6.95 12.02 9.71
CA MET A 242 6.85 13.06 10.74
C MET A 242 7.59 14.34 10.38
N ASP A 243 8.71 14.24 9.65
CA ASP A 243 9.50 15.36 9.17
C ASP A 243 8.99 15.91 7.81
N ASN A 244 7.75 15.60 7.44
CA ASN A 244 7.10 15.97 6.17
C ASN A 244 7.86 15.49 4.93
N ALA A 245 8.64 14.42 5.01
CA ALA A 245 9.27 13.80 3.86
C ALA A 245 8.43 12.64 3.32
N ILE A 246 8.48 12.45 1.99
CA ILE A 246 7.95 11.25 1.35
C ILE A 246 8.90 10.09 1.69
N SER A 247 8.38 9.07 2.36
CA SER A 247 9.11 7.87 2.71
C SER A 247 9.04 6.85 1.58
N VAL A 248 10.19 6.26 1.21
CA VAL A 248 10.29 5.13 0.28
C VAL A 248 11.04 4.01 0.98
N THR A 249 10.32 2.96 1.36
CA THR A 249 10.89 1.81 2.08
C THR A 249 10.90 0.58 1.17
N PRO A 250 12.06 0.01 0.82
CA PRO A 250 12.12 -1.29 0.16
C PRO A 250 11.74 -2.39 1.17
N LEU A 251 10.72 -3.18 0.85
CA LEU A 251 10.29 -4.35 1.61
C LEU A 251 10.60 -5.61 0.83
N HIS A 252 10.83 -6.71 1.53
CA HIS A 252 11.19 -7.98 0.93
C HIS A 252 10.23 -9.10 1.33
N LEU A 253 9.94 -10.01 0.38
CA LEU A 253 9.04 -11.14 0.62
C LEU A 253 9.64 -12.19 1.56
N ASN A 254 10.97 -12.30 1.60
CA ASN A 254 11.64 -13.22 2.51
C ASN A 254 11.74 -12.58 3.90
N LEU A 255 10.99 -13.14 4.85
CA LEU A 255 10.93 -12.70 6.25
C LEU A 255 11.98 -13.41 7.14
N THR A 256 12.94 -14.16 6.56
CA THR A 256 13.98 -14.85 7.31
C THR A 256 14.90 -13.83 7.98
N GLN A 257 15.05 -13.93 9.30
CA GLN A 257 16.07 -13.17 10.04
C GLN A 257 17.39 -13.95 9.98
N PHE A 258 18.23 -13.59 9.00
CA PHE A 258 19.47 -14.32 8.71
C PHE A 258 20.47 -14.30 9.85
N ASP A 259 20.58 -13.17 10.57
CA ASP A 259 21.52 -13.03 11.70
C ASP A 259 21.17 -13.96 12.88
N ALA A 260 19.91 -14.39 13.00
CA ALA A 260 19.50 -15.34 14.02
C ALA A 260 19.83 -16.81 13.66
N MET A 261 20.08 -17.10 12.39
CA MET A 261 20.25 -18.49 11.94
C MET A 261 21.48 -19.17 12.55
N ASP A 262 22.60 -18.47 12.66
CA ASP A 262 23.85 -19.07 13.18
C ASP A 262 23.73 -19.38 14.68
N SER A 263 23.07 -18.50 15.45
CA SER A 263 22.78 -18.76 16.85
C SER A 263 21.88 -19.99 17.04
N LEU A 264 20.83 -20.13 16.21
CA LEU A 264 19.95 -21.29 16.25
C LEU A 264 20.65 -22.58 15.81
N ARG A 265 21.51 -22.52 14.77
CA ARG A 265 22.31 -23.66 14.34
C ARG A 265 23.23 -24.17 15.47
N THR A 266 23.85 -23.26 16.21
CA THR A 266 24.72 -23.62 17.34
C THR A 266 23.94 -24.31 18.45
N VAL A 267 22.73 -23.88 18.77
CA VAL A 267 21.89 -24.46 19.83
C VAL A 267 21.30 -25.82 19.42
N LEU A 268 21.06 -26.02 18.12
CA LEU A 268 20.43 -27.23 17.57
C LEU A 268 21.46 -28.27 17.01
N ALA A 269 22.75 -27.98 17.06
CA ALA A 269 23.79 -28.92 16.72
C ALA A 269 24.05 -29.80 17.95
N ASP A 270 23.51 -31.03 17.98
CA ASP A 270 23.84 -32.10 18.95
C ASP A 270 25.14 -32.84 18.58
#